data_4bee8b41091de93bb4e3ccd8554b2c0b
#
_entry.id   4bee8b41091de93bb4e3ccd8554b2c0b
#
_cell.length_a   1.000
_cell.length_b   1.000
_cell.length_c   1.000
_cell.angle_alpha   90.00
_cell.angle_beta   90.00
_cell.angle_gamma   90.00
#
_symmetry.space_group_name_H-M   'P 1'
#
loop_
_entity.id
_entity.type
_entity.pdbx_description
1 polymer ?
#
loop_
_entity_poly.entity_id
_entity_poly.type
_entity_poly.pdbx_seq_one_letter_code
_entity_poly.pdbx_strand_id
1 'polypeptide(L)'
;NFSLKFIEQSSQIKSFNRNGDSPKVYIADNSEIFIDEIVKEIKLCQEKGFQSICLICKTEKNSTYLFNKIKHKLDIQLIKNGSVSDLQGVFILPVYMSKGLEFDTVLICDADSQNYHDEDDKNLLYVACTRALHKLSLFCENEVSPLI
;
A
#
# COMPACT_ATOMS: atom_id res chain seq x y z
N ASN A 1 9.28 22.92 -5.52
CA ASN A 1 8.93 22.65 -4.15
C ASN A 1 8.22 21.32 -3.99
N PHE A 2 8.93 20.32 -3.64
CA PHE A 2 8.38 18.97 -3.58
C PHE A 2 8.03 18.56 -2.18
N SER A 3 6.84 18.02 -2.06
CA SER A 3 6.40 17.44 -0.82
C SER A 3 6.39 15.91 -0.88
N LEU A 4 6.72 15.36 -2.04
CA LEU A 4 6.88 13.92 -2.21
C LEU A 4 8.35 13.62 -2.43
N LYS A 5 8.88 12.69 -1.67
CA LYS A 5 10.26 12.23 -1.80
C LYS A 5 10.29 10.76 -2.15
N PHE A 6 11.19 10.41 -3.04
CA PHE A 6 11.50 9.03 -3.34
C PHE A 6 12.78 8.68 -2.59
N ILE A 7 12.77 7.58 -1.86
CA ILE A 7 13.96 7.11 -1.16
C ILE A 7 14.30 5.70 -1.61
N GLU A 8 15.58 5.37 -1.46
CA GLU A 8 16.07 4.05 -1.78
C GLU A 8 15.64 3.08 -0.69
N GLN A 9 15.11 1.93 -1.11
CA GLN A 9 14.62 0.94 -0.16
C GLN A 9 15.77 0.25 0.55
N SER A 10 15.50 -0.21 1.76
CA SER A 10 16.42 -1.06 2.47
C SER A 10 16.48 -2.43 1.78
N SER A 11 17.53 -3.19 2.07
CA SER A 11 17.67 -4.54 1.54
C SER A 11 16.55 -5.47 2.03
N GLN A 12 16.00 -5.18 3.22
CA GLN A 12 14.88 -5.97 3.73
C GLN A 12 13.65 -5.86 2.84
N ILE A 13 13.30 -4.64 2.44
CA ILE A 13 12.15 -4.41 1.56
C ILE A 13 12.40 -4.99 0.18
N LYS A 14 13.61 -4.87 -0.34
CA LYS A 14 13.95 -5.42 -1.64
C LYS A 14 13.76 -6.93 -1.67
N SER A 15 14.00 -7.62 -0.57
CA SER A 15 13.88 -9.07 -0.52
C SER A 15 12.41 -9.53 -0.60
N PHE A 16 11.45 -8.64 -0.39
CA PHE A 16 10.04 -8.98 -0.50
C PHE A 16 9.54 -8.97 -1.94
N ASN A 17 10.28 -8.36 -2.83
CA ASN A 17 9.89 -8.29 -4.23
C ASN A 17 10.21 -9.60 -4.92
N ARG A 18 9.20 -10.21 -5.54
CA ARG A 18 9.36 -11.53 -6.16
C ARG A 18 9.74 -11.46 -7.62
N ASN A 19 9.09 -10.61 -8.40
CA ASN A 19 9.15 -10.67 -9.86
C ASN A 19 9.11 -9.32 -10.48
N GLY A 20 9.40 -8.31 -10.14
CA GLY A 20 9.25 -7.05 -10.85
C GLY A 20 10.31 -6.06 -10.45
N ASP A 21 9.95 -4.84 -10.60
CA ASP A 21 10.81 -3.73 -10.23
C ASP A 21 11.01 -3.72 -8.71
N SER A 22 12.12 -3.15 -8.27
CA SER A 22 12.36 -2.96 -6.85
C SER A 22 11.22 -2.15 -6.23
N PRO A 23 10.81 -2.48 -5.01
CA PRO A 23 9.80 -1.70 -4.31
C PRO A 23 10.24 -0.25 -4.16
N LYS A 24 9.28 0.66 -4.21
CA LYS A 24 9.54 2.10 -4.09
C LYS A 24 8.86 2.64 -2.85
N VAL A 25 9.50 3.62 -2.22
CA VAL A 25 8.97 4.26 -1.02
C VAL A 25 8.80 5.74 -1.30
N TYR A 26 7.59 6.24 -1.04
CA TYR A 26 7.22 7.63 -1.27
C TYR A 26 6.88 8.29 0.06
N ILE A 27 7.45 9.46 0.30
CA ILE A 27 7.20 10.23 1.52
C ILE A 27 6.55 11.55 1.12
N ALA A 28 5.35 11.80 1.62
CA ALA A 28 4.60 13.02 1.34
C ALA A 28 4.56 13.92 2.58
N ASP A 29 4.71 15.24 2.37
CA ASP A 29 4.71 16.20 3.48
C ASP A 29 3.32 16.48 4.03
N ASN A 30 2.28 16.29 3.23
CA ASN A 30 0.93 16.54 3.69
C ASN A 30 -0.07 15.57 3.09
N SER A 31 -1.27 15.58 3.67
CA SER A 31 -2.31 14.62 3.34
C SER A 31 -2.82 14.75 1.90
N GLU A 32 -2.94 15.97 1.40
CA GLU A 32 -3.44 16.18 0.05
C GLU A 32 -2.51 15.59 -1.01
N ILE A 33 -1.22 15.85 -0.86
CA ILE A 33 -0.20 15.30 -1.77
C ILE A 33 -0.15 13.79 -1.64
N PHE A 34 -0.23 13.28 -0.42
CA PHE A 34 -0.24 11.85 -0.14
C PHE A 34 -1.37 11.15 -0.93
N ILE A 35 -2.59 11.67 -0.82
CA ILE A 35 -3.74 11.09 -1.50
C ILE A 35 -3.59 11.19 -3.01
N ASP A 36 -3.15 12.34 -3.51
CA ASP A 36 -3.00 12.54 -4.95
C ASP A 36 -1.97 11.58 -5.55
N GLU A 37 -0.90 11.33 -4.84
CA GLU A 37 0.15 10.42 -5.33
C GLU A 37 -0.29 8.95 -5.30
N ILE A 38 -1.08 8.58 -4.31
CA ILE A 38 -1.67 7.24 -4.28
C ILE A 38 -2.58 7.04 -5.49
N VAL A 39 -3.46 8.00 -5.75
CA VAL A 39 -4.39 7.94 -6.89
C VAL A 39 -3.62 7.86 -8.20
N LYS A 40 -2.57 8.66 -8.32
CA LYS A 40 -1.72 8.65 -9.50
C LYS A 40 -1.07 7.29 -9.73
N GLU A 41 -0.57 6.68 -8.66
CA GLU A 41 0.06 5.36 -8.77
C GLU A 41 -0.95 4.29 -9.18
N ILE A 42 -2.17 4.35 -8.63
CA ILE A 42 -3.21 3.41 -9.00
C ILE A 42 -3.51 3.52 -10.50
N LYS A 43 -3.64 4.74 -11.00
CA LYS A 43 -3.94 4.94 -12.43
C LYS A 43 -2.81 4.47 -13.32
N LEU A 44 -1.56 4.68 -12.90
CA LEU A 44 -0.40 4.15 -13.63
C LEU A 44 -0.42 2.63 -13.70
N CYS A 45 -0.76 1.98 -12.60
CA CYS A 45 -0.84 0.53 -12.56
C CYS A 45 -1.95 0.01 -13.48
N GLN A 46 -3.08 0.69 -13.52
CA GLN A 46 -4.17 0.33 -14.43
C GLN A 46 -3.74 0.46 -15.88
N GLU A 47 -3.01 1.52 -16.20
CA GLU A 47 -2.49 1.73 -17.57
C GLU A 47 -1.51 0.65 -17.98
N LYS A 48 -0.78 0.10 -17.02
CA LYS A 48 0.16 -1.00 -17.28
C LYS A 48 -0.54 -2.35 -17.44
N GLY A 49 -1.84 -2.39 -17.24
CA GLY A 49 -2.62 -3.61 -17.40
C GLY A 49 -2.77 -4.45 -16.15
N PHE A 50 -2.36 -3.98 -14.99
CA PHE A 50 -2.58 -4.71 -13.76
C PHE A 50 -4.07 -4.71 -13.43
N GLN A 51 -4.61 -5.88 -13.15
CA GLN A 51 -6.05 -6.05 -12.97
C GLN A 51 -6.49 -6.06 -11.52
N SER A 52 -5.59 -6.40 -10.60
CA SER A 52 -5.90 -6.38 -9.18
C SER A 52 -4.92 -5.47 -8.45
N ILE A 53 -5.44 -4.44 -7.83
CA ILE A 53 -4.65 -3.44 -7.11
C ILE A 53 -5.21 -3.35 -5.70
N CYS A 54 -4.36 -3.58 -4.71
CA CYS A 54 -4.82 -3.55 -3.32
C CYS A 54 -4.04 -2.53 -2.51
N LEU A 55 -4.79 -1.66 -1.85
CA LEU A 55 -4.23 -0.76 -0.84
C LEU A 55 -4.33 -1.48 0.50
N ILE A 56 -3.22 -1.67 1.16
CA ILE A 56 -3.19 -2.35 2.45
C ILE A 56 -2.79 -1.36 3.53
N CYS A 57 -3.60 -1.29 4.58
CA CYS A 57 -3.32 -0.48 5.76
C CYS A 57 -3.15 -1.40 6.95
N LYS A 58 -2.47 -0.92 7.98
CA LYS A 58 -2.21 -1.76 9.16
C LYS A 58 -3.49 -2.21 9.84
N THR A 59 -4.46 -1.30 9.97
CA THR A 59 -5.68 -1.56 10.74
C THR A 59 -6.93 -1.29 9.92
N GLU A 60 -8.04 -1.82 10.41
CA GLU A 60 -9.35 -1.54 9.82
C GLU A 60 -9.68 -0.05 9.89
N LYS A 61 -9.33 0.60 10.99
CA LYS A 61 -9.54 2.04 11.16
C LYS A 61 -8.79 2.83 10.10
N ASN A 62 -7.53 2.50 9.86
CA ASN A 62 -6.74 3.18 8.83
C ASN A 62 -7.32 2.95 7.44
N SER A 63 -7.78 1.73 7.17
CA SER A 63 -8.37 1.39 5.87
C SER A 63 -9.64 2.20 5.62
N THR A 64 -10.50 2.30 6.61
CA THR A 64 -11.75 3.06 6.49
C THR A 64 -11.46 4.55 6.30
N TYR A 65 -10.50 5.07 7.05
CA TYR A 65 -10.13 6.48 6.93
C TYR A 65 -9.63 6.79 5.51
N LEU A 66 -8.74 5.98 5.00
CA LEU A 66 -8.18 6.19 3.66
C LEU A 66 -9.25 6.01 2.59
N PHE A 67 -10.09 5.00 2.74
CA PHE A 67 -11.19 4.78 1.79
C PHE A 67 -12.06 6.03 1.67
N ASN A 68 -12.42 6.65 2.79
CA ASN A 68 -13.25 7.83 2.78
C ASN A 68 -12.58 9.02 2.09
N LYS A 69 -11.25 9.06 2.09
CA LYS A 69 -10.50 10.11 1.40
C LYS A 69 -10.39 9.88 -0.11
N ILE A 70 -10.43 8.62 -0.54
CA ILE A 70 -10.16 8.27 -1.93
C ILE A 70 -11.43 7.97 -2.74
N LYS A 71 -12.49 7.53 -2.09
CA LYS A 71 -13.68 7.00 -2.78
C LYS A 71 -14.32 7.93 -3.79
N HIS A 72 -14.10 9.23 -3.66
CA HIS A 72 -14.62 10.22 -4.60
C HIS A 72 -13.72 10.46 -5.81
N LYS A 73 -12.53 9.91 -5.79
CA LYS A 73 -11.52 10.15 -6.82
C LYS A 73 -11.39 8.99 -7.79
N LEU A 74 -11.75 7.80 -7.37
CA LEU A 74 -11.72 6.62 -8.24
C LEU A 74 -12.62 5.54 -7.68
N ASP A 75 -12.90 4.53 -8.48
CA ASP A 75 -13.71 3.40 -8.08
C ASP A 75 -12.85 2.44 -7.24
N ILE A 76 -13.24 2.26 -5.98
CA ILE A 76 -12.48 1.45 -5.04
C ILE A 76 -13.45 0.76 -4.08
N GLN A 77 -13.13 -0.47 -3.68
CA GLN A 77 -13.95 -1.24 -2.75
C GLN A 77 -13.26 -1.38 -1.41
N LEU A 78 -13.96 -1.03 -0.34
CA LEU A 78 -13.51 -1.30 1.02
C LEU A 78 -13.96 -2.70 1.41
N ILE A 79 -13.00 -3.56 1.73
CA ILE A 79 -13.30 -4.94 2.12
C ILE A 79 -13.49 -4.98 3.63
N LYS A 80 -14.67 -5.42 4.07
CA LYS A 80 -15.02 -5.46 5.49
C LYS A 80 -15.05 -6.87 6.06
N ASN A 81 -15.33 -7.85 5.22
CA ASN A 81 -15.36 -9.25 5.63
C ASN A 81 -14.40 -10.00 4.75
N GLY A 82 -13.59 -10.84 5.24
CA GLY A 82 -12.52 -11.47 4.50
C GLY A 82 -12.89 -12.25 3.25
N SER A 83 -14.09 -12.06 2.71
CA SER A 83 -14.55 -12.79 1.54
C SER A 83 -14.45 -11.90 0.30
N VAL A 84 -13.48 -12.16 -0.56
CA VAL A 84 -13.33 -11.49 -1.85
C VAL A 84 -13.39 -12.58 -2.91
N SER A 85 -14.49 -12.62 -3.66
CA SER A 85 -14.71 -13.67 -4.65
C SER A 85 -14.11 -13.35 -6.01
N ASP A 86 -13.90 -12.07 -6.29
CA ASP A 86 -13.34 -11.62 -7.57
C ASP A 86 -12.30 -10.55 -7.27
N LEU A 87 -11.05 -10.84 -7.58
CA LEU A 87 -9.92 -9.97 -7.27
C LEU A 87 -9.59 -9.00 -8.40
N GLN A 88 -10.58 -8.61 -9.19
CA GLN A 88 -10.36 -7.61 -10.23
C GLN A 88 -10.84 -6.24 -9.76
N GLY A 89 -10.02 -5.23 -9.97
CA GLY A 89 -10.34 -3.87 -9.58
C GLY A 89 -9.40 -3.35 -8.50
N VAL A 90 -9.85 -2.32 -7.80
CA VAL A 90 -9.07 -1.66 -6.76
C VAL A 90 -9.74 -1.91 -5.41
N PHE A 91 -8.97 -2.40 -4.47
CA PHE A 91 -9.46 -2.78 -3.15
C PHE A 91 -8.65 -2.08 -2.06
N ILE A 92 -9.27 -1.91 -0.90
CA ILE A 92 -8.56 -1.47 0.29
C ILE A 92 -8.99 -2.34 1.46
N LEU A 93 -8.02 -2.80 2.25
CA LEU A 93 -8.29 -3.68 3.38
C LEU A 93 -7.14 -3.63 4.40
N PRO A 94 -7.39 -4.05 5.63
CA PRO A 94 -6.34 -4.15 6.62
C PRO A 94 -5.51 -5.42 6.43
N VAL A 95 -4.29 -5.40 6.96
CA VAL A 95 -3.34 -6.52 6.78
C VAL A 95 -3.97 -7.86 7.17
N TYR A 96 -4.71 -7.91 8.28
CA TYR A 96 -5.21 -9.20 8.77
C TYR A 96 -6.19 -9.86 7.79
N MET A 97 -6.84 -9.09 6.94
CA MET A 97 -7.74 -9.63 5.93
C MET A 97 -7.02 -10.08 4.66
N SER A 98 -5.75 -9.74 4.52
CA SER A 98 -5.02 -10.01 3.29
C SER A 98 -4.42 -11.42 3.23
N LYS A 99 -4.44 -12.14 4.31
CA LYS A 99 -3.85 -13.48 4.36
C LYS A 99 -4.55 -14.41 3.40
N GLY A 100 -3.77 -15.13 2.62
CA GLY A 100 -4.30 -16.04 1.60
C GLY A 100 -4.72 -15.36 0.32
N LEU A 101 -4.57 -14.05 0.22
CA LEU A 101 -4.89 -13.29 -0.99
C LEU A 101 -3.61 -12.79 -1.64
N GLU A 102 -3.65 -12.62 -2.95
CA GLU A 102 -2.55 -12.04 -3.70
C GLU A 102 -3.12 -11.10 -4.75
N PHE A 103 -2.38 -10.04 -5.04
CA PHE A 103 -2.80 -9.02 -5.99
C PHE A 103 -1.66 -8.68 -6.92
N ASP A 104 -1.98 -8.26 -8.14
CA ASP A 104 -0.94 -7.84 -9.10
C ASP A 104 -0.07 -6.75 -8.50
N THR A 105 -0.70 -5.78 -7.86
CA THR A 105 -0.01 -4.64 -7.26
C THR A 105 -0.52 -4.39 -5.85
N VAL A 106 0.39 -4.11 -4.94
CA VAL A 106 0.05 -3.73 -3.57
C VAL A 106 0.66 -2.37 -3.25
N LEU A 107 -0.14 -1.51 -2.65
CA LEU A 107 0.30 -0.24 -2.08
C LEU A 107 0.11 -0.30 -0.57
N ILE A 108 1.21 -0.23 0.17
CA ILE A 108 1.14 -0.10 1.63
C ILE A 108 0.98 1.38 1.91
N CYS A 109 -0.16 1.78 2.46
CA CYS A 109 -0.54 3.19 2.47
C CYS A 109 -0.31 3.91 3.80
N ASP A 110 0.21 3.22 4.80
CA ASP A 110 0.52 3.82 6.09
C ASP A 110 1.89 3.33 6.58
N ALA A 111 2.87 3.39 5.68
CA ALA A 111 4.21 2.85 5.92
C ALA A 111 5.06 3.81 6.77
N ASP A 112 4.47 4.42 7.78
CA ASP A 112 5.10 5.43 8.62
C ASP A 112 5.53 4.87 9.96
N SER A 113 6.32 5.67 10.69
CA SER A 113 6.89 5.25 11.97
C SER A 113 5.87 5.08 13.08
N GLN A 114 4.70 5.69 12.95
CA GLN A 114 3.65 5.53 13.95
C GLN A 114 2.92 4.20 13.82
N ASN A 115 2.76 3.71 12.61
CA ASN A 115 2.05 2.47 12.36
C ASN A 115 2.94 1.25 12.43
N TYR A 116 4.17 1.33 11.93
CA TYR A 116 5.07 0.17 11.89
C TYR A 116 6.38 0.53 12.56
N HIS A 117 6.61 0.06 13.77
CA HIS A 117 7.83 0.43 14.50
C HIS A 117 8.44 -0.66 15.37
N ASP A 118 7.70 -1.70 15.77
CA ASP A 118 8.24 -2.75 16.63
C ASP A 118 8.26 -4.11 15.93
N GLU A 119 8.68 -5.15 16.65
CA GLU A 119 8.82 -6.49 16.05
C GLU A 119 7.49 -7.09 15.58
N ASP A 120 6.41 -6.83 16.33
CA ASP A 120 5.10 -7.33 15.91
C ASP A 120 4.66 -6.63 14.62
N ASP A 121 4.93 -5.34 14.54
CA ASP A 121 4.62 -4.56 13.33
C ASP A 121 5.44 -5.05 12.14
N LYS A 122 6.67 -5.50 12.39
CA LYS A 122 7.53 -6.03 11.33
C LYS A 122 6.89 -7.24 10.67
N ASN A 123 6.29 -8.13 11.46
CA ASN A 123 5.62 -9.30 10.91
C ASN A 123 4.41 -8.92 10.07
N LEU A 124 3.63 -7.94 10.53
CA LEU A 124 2.49 -7.44 9.75
C LEU A 124 2.94 -6.81 8.44
N LEU A 125 3.99 -6.02 8.49
CA LEU A 125 4.52 -5.38 7.28
C LEU A 125 5.01 -6.44 6.29
N TYR A 126 5.68 -7.46 6.78
CA TYR A 126 6.13 -8.56 5.94
C TYR A 126 4.95 -9.24 5.24
N VAL A 127 3.91 -9.58 6.00
CA VAL A 127 2.72 -10.21 5.43
C VAL A 127 2.14 -9.34 4.32
N ALA A 128 1.98 -8.04 4.59
CA ALA A 128 1.42 -7.12 3.61
C ALA A 128 2.26 -7.06 2.33
N CYS A 129 3.57 -6.96 2.47
CA CYS A 129 4.47 -6.86 1.32
C CYS A 129 4.42 -8.12 0.45
N THR A 130 4.24 -9.28 1.07
CA THR A 130 4.25 -10.55 0.33
C THR A 130 2.94 -10.81 -0.42
N ARG A 131 1.94 -9.92 -0.30
CA ARG A 131 0.71 -10.04 -1.08
C ARG A 131 0.89 -9.57 -2.53
N ALA A 132 1.98 -8.90 -2.86
CA ALA A 132 2.22 -8.35 -4.20
C ALA A 132 2.83 -9.41 -5.11
N LEU A 133 2.19 -9.66 -6.25
CA LEU A 133 2.72 -10.57 -7.25
C LEU A 133 3.75 -9.89 -8.16
N HIS A 134 3.50 -8.64 -8.53
CA HIS A 134 4.31 -7.97 -9.55
C HIS A 134 4.90 -6.64 -9.09
N LYS A 135 4.16 -5.85 -8.34
CA LYS A 135 4.63 -4.52 -7.97
C LYS A 135 4.24 -4.19 -6.53
N LEU A 136 5.18 -3.60 -5.81
CA LEU A 136 4.98 -3.16 -4.44
C LEU A 136 5.43 -1.72 -4.32
N SER A 137 4.56 -0.86 -3.77
CA SER A 137 4.89 0.53 -3.47
C SER A 137 4.48 0.83 -2.04
N LEU A 138 5.26 1.65 -1.35
CA LEU A 138 4.97 2.02 0.03
C LEU A 138 4.84 3.54 0.10
N PHE A 139 3.79 3.99 0.79
CA PHE A 139 3.50 5.41 0.95
C PHE A 139 3.42 5.77 2.41
N CYS A 140 4.02 6.88 2.79
CA CYS A 140 3.89 7.38 4.14
C CYS A 140 3.78 8.90 4.15
N GLU A 141 3.20 9.42 5.23
CA GLU A 141 3.21 10.84 5.51
C GLU A 141 4.29 11.10 6.54
N ASN A 142 5.10 12.13 6.28
CA ASN A 142 6.13 12.65 7.17
C ASN A 142 7.30 11.70 7.40
N GLU A 143 7.23 10.78 8.34
CA GLU A 143 8.39 9.96 8.71
C GLU A 143 8.17 8.50 8.35
N VAL A 144 9.07 7.97 7.54
CA VAL A 144 9.00 6.58 7.11
C VAL A 144 9.31 5.64 8.29
N SER A 145 8.69 4.46 8.26
CA SER A 145 8.93 3.43 9.27
C SER A 145 10.40 3.06 9.37
N PRO A 146 10.93 2.88 10.58
CA PRO A 146 12.31 2.41 10.75
C PRO A 146 12.53 0.98 10.27
N LEU A 147 11.44 0.25 9.98
CA LEU A 147 11.51 -1.13 9.50
C LEU A 147 11.74 -1.22 7.99
N ILE A 148 11.68 -0.09 7.30
CA ILE A 148 11.83 -0.03 5.86
C ILE A 148 13.24 0.37 5.45
#